data_468ed7ed57f032a80f495d12de8684e0
#
_entry.id   468ed7ed57f032a80f495d12de8684e0
#
_cell.length_a   1.000
_cell.length_b   1.000
_cell.length_c   1.000
_cell.angle_alpha   90.00
_cell.angle_beta   90.00
_cell.angle_gamma   90.00
#
_symmetry.space_group_name_H-M   'P 1'
#
loop_
_entity.id
_entity.type
_entity.pdbx_description
1 polymer ?
#
loop_
_entity_poly.entity_id
_entity_poly.type
_entity_poly.pdbx_seq_one_letter_code
_entity_poly.pdbx_strand_id
1 'polypeptide(L)'
;LQPASPVHIPAAAHALWNSDEAERVQSSSGGFFSLLARHTLAQGGAVFGAVLDAHLPPSGDVAVAVSGGSDSMCLLSALTEELGPMRGSKYVQSDLGDTFRQARALLEAGTPVLFSGVPCQIDGLLRFLGRDYEHLLTCDLVCHGVPSPAVFRAWLDTLEARQGSTVRQVRFKDKSHGWSHPYLSVTFADGGVYTEDFNRTCYGRGFGMQLFLRPACAVCKYTSVSRPADFTLADYWGLDPALELPVERDKGVSMVLVNSARGRAVFQELSPRFGQVERPLEEAVAGNP
;
A
#
# COMPACT_ATOMS: atom_id res chain seq x y z
N LEU A 1 3.46 -12.26 28.92
CA LEU A 1 4.16 -11.42 27.91
C LEU A 1 4.07 -12.17 26.59
N GLN A 2 3.37 -11.64 25.61
CA GLN A 2 3.37 -12.20 24.26
C GLN A 2 4.80 -12.07 23.69
N PRO A 3 5.28 -13.06 22.92
CA PRO A 3 6.58 -12.96 22.26
C PRO A 3 6.63 -11.72 21.37
N ALA A 4 7.80 -11.11 21.28
CA ALA A 4 8.01 -10.03 20.33
C ALA A 4 7.78 -10.55 18.90
N SER A 5 7.17 -9.73 18.04
CA SER A 5 7.05 -10.07 16.62
C SER A 5 8.44 -10.30 16.02
N PRO A 6 8.60 -11.20 15.07
CA PRO A 6 9.86 -11.36 14.38
C PRO A 6 10.27 -10.02 13.76
N VAL A 7 11.56 -9.73 13.80
CA VAL A 7 12.14 -8.53 13.21
C VAL A 7 13.17 -8.98 12.19
N HIS A 8 13.01 -8.50 10.97
CA HIS A 8 13.86 -8.87 9.86
C HIS A 8 14.67 -7.68 9.38
N ILE A 9 15.91 -7.90 8.97
CA ILE A 9 16.78 -6.90 8.37
C ILE A 9 17.05 -7.35 6.93
N PRO A 10 16.62 -6.59 5.92
CA PRO A 10 16.87 -6.93 4.52
C PRO A 10 18.35 -6.81 4.19
N ALA A 11 18.85 -7.67 3.31
CA ALA A 11 20.24 -7.64 2.87
C ALA A 11 20.49 -6.56 1.81
N ALA A 12 19.49 -6.25 0.99
CA ALA A 12 19.55 -5.28 -0.10
C ALA A 12 18.17 -4.70 -0.38
N ALA A 13 18.13 -3.66 -1.21
CA ALA A 13 16.92 -3.12 -1.80
C ALA A 13 16.84 -3.52 -3.28
N HIS A 14 15.62 -3.64 -3.80
CA HIS A 14 15.38 -3.92 -5.21
C HIS A 14 14.60 -2.78 -5.84
N ALA A 15 15.15 -2.17 -6.90
CA ALA A 15 14.40 -1.31 -7.81
C ALA A 15 13.62 -2.25 -8.75
N LEU A 16 12.29 -2.29 -8.61
CA LEU A 16 11.45 -3.31 -9.23
C LEU A 16 10.30 -2.70 -10.03
N TRP A 17 9.99 -3.31 -11.17
CA TRP A 17 8.84 -2.99 -12.00
C TRP A 17 8.13 -4.24 -12.50
N ASN A 18 6.81 -4.24 -12.47
CA ASN A 18 5.98 -5.29 -13.05
C ASN A 18 6.17 -5.34 -14.57
N SER A 19 6.33 -6.54 -15.13
CA SER A 19 6.47 -6.74 -16.58
C SER A 19 5.17 -6.44 -17.33
N ASP A 20 4.00 -6.55 -16.66
CA ASP A 20 2.72 -6.07 -17.17
C ASP A 20 2.64 -4.54 -16.97
N GLU A 21 2.83 -3.80 -18.07
CA GLU A 21 2.81 -2.36 -18.08
C GLU A 21 1.44 -1.78 -17.68
N ALA A 22 0.34 -2.42 -18.07
CA ALA A 22 -1.01 -1.95 -17.71
C ALA A 22 -1.23 -2.01 -16.19
N GLU A 23 -0.80 -3.11 -15.55
CA GLU A 23 -0.78 -3.24 -14.10
C GLU A 23 0.10 -2.19 -13.41
N ARG A 24 1.28 -1.95 -13.98
CA ARG A 24 2.25 -0.98 -13.47
C ARG A 24 1.71 0.45 -13.50
N VAL A 25 1.07 0.84 -14.59
CA VAL A 25 0.46 2.19 -14.73
C VAL A 25 -0.68 2.38 -13.73
N GLN A 26 -1.48 1.36 -13.47
CA GLN A 26 -2.59 1.42 -12.50
C GLN A 26 -2.12 1.35 -11.04
N SER A 27 -0.89 0.95 -10.78
CA SER A 27 -0.31 0.88 -9.43
C SER A 27 0.24 2.23 -8.98
N SER A 28 0.44 2.44 -7.67
CA SER A 28 1.11 3.65 -7.13
C SER A 28 2.52 3.81 -7.67
N SER A 29 3.24 2.69 -7.80
CA SER A 29 4.65 2.64 -8.15
C SER A 29 4.90 1.56 -9.20
N GLY A 30 5.87 0.66 -9.02
CA GLY A 30 6.25 -0.40 -9.96
C GLY A 30 5.29 -1.60 -10.02
N GLY A 31 4.30 -1.72 -9.13
CA GLY A 31 3.23 -2.73 -9.24
C GLY A 31 3.51 -4.06 -8.54
N PHE A 32 4.46 -4.15 -7.61
CA PHE A 32 4.78 -5.39 -6.92
C PHE A 32 3.66 -5.90 -6.00
N PHE A 33 2.89 -5.00 -5.35
CA PHE A 33 1.71 -5.40 -4.57
C PHE A 33 0.71 -6.21 -5.40
N SER A 34 0.45 -5.80 -6.65
CA SER A 34 -0.46 -6.53 -7.54
C SER A 34 0.04 -7.95 -7.84
N LEU A 35 1.36 -8.16 -7.95
CA LEU A 35 1.94 -9.48 -8.15
C LEU A 35 1.75 -10.38 -6.92
N LEU A 36 2.01 -9.85 -5.72
CA LEU A 36 1.76 -10.58 -4.46
C LEU A 36 0.29 -10.94 -4.30
N ALA A 37 -0.61 -9.99 -4.56
CA ALA A 37 -2.04 -10.20 -4.46
C ALA A 37 -2.53 -11.28 -5.43
N ARG A 38 -2.14 -11.21 -6.71
CA ARG A 38 -2.48 -12.24 -7.71
C ARG A 38 -1.92 -13.60 -7.37
N HIS A 39 -0.70 -13.66 -6.85
CA HIS A 39 -0.08 -14.90 -6.40
C HIS A 39 -0.90 -15.57 -5.29
N THR A 40 -1.29 -14.81 -4.27
CA THR A 40 -2.11 -15.33 -3.17
C THR A 40 -3.49 -15.78 -3.65
N LEU A 41 -4.15 -14.98 -4.49
CA LEU A 41 -5.47 -15.32 -5.04
C LEU A 41 -5.43 -16.55 -5.94
N ALA A 42 -4.37 -16.74 -6.72
CA ALA A 42 -4.19 -17.92 -7.58
C ALA A 42 -4.05 -19.23 -6.76
N GLN A 43 -3.67 -19.12 -5.49
CA GLN A 43 -3.63 -20.24 -4.54
C GLN A 43 -4.96 -20.46 -3.80
N GLY A 44 -6.05 -19.79 -4.21
CA GLY A 44 -7.34 -19.81 -3.51
C GLY A 44 -7.33 -19.02 -2.20
N GLY A 45 -6.39 -18.10 -2.05
CA GLY A 45 -6.18 -17.30 -0.84
C GLY A 45 -7.03 -16.03 -0.79
N ALA A 46 -6.82 -15.24 0.25
CA ALA A 46 -7.46 -13.94 0.49
C ALA A 46 -6.43 -12.83 0.64
N VAL A 47 -6.78 -11.62 0.17
CA VAL A 47 -5.95 -10.43 0.23
C VAL A 47 -6.61 -9.36 1.08
N PHE A 48 -5.89 -8.85 2.07
CA PHE A 48 -6.27 -7.70 2.88
C PHE A 48 -5.46 -6.49 2.44
N GLY A 49 -6.15 -5.42 2.05
CA GLY A 49 -5.53 -4.19 1.61
C GLY A 49 -6.42 -2.97 1.88
N ALA A 50 -5.81 -1.80 2.03
CA ALA A 50 -6.56 -0.58 2.23
C ALA A 50 -7.33 -0.19 0.96
N VAL A 51 -8.61 0.13 1.10
CA VAL A 51 -9.46 0.70 0.05
C VAL A 51 -9.98 2.05 0.50
N LEU A 52 -10.13 2.95 -0.45
CA LEU A 52 -10.84 4.20 -0.24
C LEU A 52 -12.24 4.00 -0.82
N ASP A 53 -13.25 3.94 0.03
CA ASP A 53 -14.62 3.77 -0.41
C ASP A 53 -15.08 5.01 -1.20
N ALA A 54 -15.81 4.78 -2.29
CA ALA A 54 -16.46 5.83 -3.05
C ALA A 54 -17.51 6.61 -2.22
N HIS A 55 -18.06 5.95 -1.22
CA HIS A 55 -18.93 6.56 -0.22
C HIS A 55 -18.15 6.69 1.09
N LEU A 56 -17.23 7.66 1.14
CA LEU A 56 -16.52 7.96 2.39
C LEU A 56 -17.54 8.11 3.52
N PRO A 57 -17.49 7.25 4.56
CA PRO A 57 -18.37 7.41 5.69
C PRO A 57 -18.15 8.79 6.31
N PRO A 58 -19.12 9.36 7.02
CA PRO A 58 -18.96 10.66 7.68
C PRO A 58 -17.72 10.78 8.55
N SER A 59 -17.17 9.65 9.04
CA SER A 59 -15.91 9.57 9.77
C SER A 59 -14.66 9.89 8.92
N GLY A 60 -14.74 9.78 7.58
CA GLY A 60 -13.60 9.96 6.68
C GLY A 60 -12.58 8.81 6.72
N ASP A 61 -12.89 7.70 7.39
CA ASP A 61 -11.99 6.55 7.51
C ASP A 61 -11.86 5.80 6.18
N VAL A 62 -10.67 5.23 5.95
CA VAL A 62 -10.43 4.29 4.86
C VAL A 62 -10.65 2.88 5.39
N ALA A 63 -11.55 2.15 4.76
CA ALA A 63 -11.77 0.75 5.12
C ALA A 63 -10.57 -0.12 4.69
N VAL A 64 -10.27 -1.15 5.47
CA VAL A 64 -9.45 -2.28 5.01
C VAL A 64 -10.42 -3.33 4.50
N ALA A 65 -10.39 -3.56 3.18
CA ALA A 65 -11.23 -4.56 2.56
C ALA A 65 -10.50 -5.90 2.43
N VAL A 66 -11.32 -6.95 2.39
CA VAL A 66 -10.87 -8.31 2.07
C VAL A 66 -11.30 -8.61 0.63
N SER A 67 -10.37 -9.08 -0.20
CA SER A 67 -10.66 -9.64 -1.52
C SER A 67 -10.27 -11.11 -1.51
N GLY A 68 -11.20 -11.96 -1.95
CA GLY A 68 -11.10 -13.42 -1.82
C GLY A 68 -11.58 -13.91 -0.45
N GLY A 69 -11.82 -15.19 -0.33
CA GLY A 69 -12.35 -15.84 0.89
C GLY A 69 -13.67 -16.56 0.64
N SER A 70 -14.13 -17.34 1.63
CA SER A 70 -15.25 -18.30 1.50
C SER A 70 -16.59 -17.66 1.11
N ASP A 71 -16.83 -16.41 1.49
CA ASP A 71 -18.07 -15.70 1.17
C ASP A 71 -17.99 -14.97 -0.19
N SER A 72 -16.81 -14.97 -0.81
CA SER A 72 -16.51 -14.35 -2.08
C SER A 72 -16.39 -15.38 -3.21
N MET A 73 -16.99 -16.54 -3.09
CA MET A 73 -16.90 -17.62 -4.11
C MET A 73 -17.34 -17.24 -5.53
N CYS A 74 -17.95 -16.06 -5.70
CA CYS A 74 -18.22 -15.49 -7.03
C CYS A 74 -17.01 -14.80 -7.68
N LEU A 75 -15.86 -14.71 -7.04
CA LEU A 75 -14.80 -13.74 -7.30
C LEU A 75 -13.59 -14.28 -8.05
N LEU A 76 -13.48 -15.59 -8.25
CA LEU A 76 -12.37 -16.20 -8.99
C LEU A 76 -12.29 -15.75 -10.46
N SER A 77 -13.34 -15.18 -11.03
CA SER A 77 -13.37 -14.62 -12.39
C SER A 77 -13.24 -13.09 -12.48
N ALA A 78 -13.38 -12.37 -11.35
CA ALA A 78 -13.35 -10.91 -11.27
C ALA A 78 -12.09 -10.34 -10.60
N LEU A 79 -11.06 -11.13 -10.42
CA LEU A 79 -9.83 -10.84 -9.67
C LEU A 79 -9.13 -9.52 -10.01
N THR A 80 -9.26 -9.05 -11.23
CA THR A 80 -8.59 -7.83 -11.70
C THR A 80 -9.31 -6.57 -11.24
N GLU A 81 -10.63 -6.57 -11.27
CA GLU A 81 -11.46 -5.40 -10.91
C GLU A 81 -11.46 -5.15 -9.41
N GLU A 82 -11.44 -6.20 -8.60
CA GLU A 82 -11.45 -6.09 -7.14
C GLU A 82 -10.13 -5.63 -6.54
N LEU A 83 -9.00 -5.92 -7.17
CA LEU A 83 -7.71 -5.37 -6.77
C LEU A 83 -7.59 -3.88 -7.11
N GLY A 84 -8.39 -3.37 -8.04
CA GLY A 84 -8.40 -1.97 -8.42
C GLY A 84 -8.49 -1.01 -7.23
N PRO A 85 -9.49 -1.13 -6.35
CA PRO A 85 -9.63 -0.28 -5.16
C PRO A 85 -8.48 -0.39 -4.16
N MET A 86 -7.79 -1.54 -4.10
CA MET A 86 -6.63 -1.74 -3.22
C MET A 86 -5.35 -1.12 -3.76
N ARG A 87 -5.28 -0.89 -5.08
CA ARG A 87 -4.15 -0.20 -5.70
C ARG A 87 -4.16 1.28 -5.36
N GLY A 88 -3.02 1.91 -5.51
CA GLY A 88 -2.88 3.33 -5.24
C GLY A 88 -2.64 3.66 -3.77
N SER A 89 -1.94 4.74 -3.51
CA SER A 89 -1.67 5.26 -2.17
C SER A 89 -2.93 5.87 -1.56
N LYS A 90 -3.10 5.71 -0.25
CA LYS A 90 -4.15 6.35 0.56
C LYS A 90 -3.47 7.03 1.74
N TYR A 91 -3.39 8.35 1.71
CA TYR A 91 -2.77 9.14 2.78
C TYR A 91 -3.81 9.57 3.81
N VAL A 92 -4.43 8.59 4.44
CA VAL A 92 -5.41 8.76 5.52
C VAL A 92 -5.44 7.48 6.36
N GLN A 93 -5.85 7.57 7.63
CA GLN A 93 -5.99 6.41 8.51
C GLN A 93 -7.00 5.40 7.93
N SER A 94 -6.65 4.12 7.95
CA SER A 94 -7.59 3.03 7.65
C SER A 94 -8.24 2.52 8.94
N ASP A 95 -9.53 2.18 8.85
CA ASP A 95 -10.21 1.39 9.87
C ASP A 95 -9.94 -0.11 9.63
N LEU A 96 -9.40 -0.78 10.63
CA LEU A 96 -9.12 -2.21 10.59
C LEU A 96 -10.36 -3.06 10.84
N GLY A 97 -11.36 -2.51 11.53
CA GLY A 97 -12.57 -3.26 11.89
C GLY A 97 -12.24 -4.65 12.46
N ASP A 98 -12.86 -5.67 11.91
CA ASP A 98 -12.67 -7.08 12.28
C ASP A 98 -11.62 -7.83 11.44
N THR A 99 -10.84 -7.16 10.59
CA THR A 99 -9.93 -7.80 9.63
C THR A 99 -8.92 -8.76 10.28
N PHE A 100 -8.45 -8.47 11.49
CA PHE A 100 -7.55 -9.39 12.21
C PHE A 100 -8.22 -10.70 12.59
N ARG A 101 -9.51 -10.66 13.00
CA ARG A 101 -10.31 -11.86 13.30
C ARG A 101 -10.60 -12.65 12.02
N GLN A 102 -10.94 -11.95 10.94
CA GLN A 102 -11.18 -12.56 9.63
C GLN A 102 -9.92 -13.25 9.11
N ALA A 103 -8.76 -12.57 9.16
CA ALA A 103 -7.48 -13.15 8.77
C ALA A 103 -7.15 -14.41 9.59
N ARG A 104 -7.37 -14.38 10.92
CA ARG A 104 -7.18 -15.55 11.76
C ARG A 104 -8.08 -16.70 11.34
N ALA A 105 -9.36 -16.46 11.14
CA ALA A 105 -10.32 -17.50 10.76
C ALA A 105 -9.94 -18.18 9.43
N LEU A 106 -9.51 -17.41 8.44
CA LEU A 106 -9.03 -17.93 7.15
C LEU A 106 -7.75 -18.75 7.32
N LEU A 107 -6.77 -18.26 8.09
CA LEU A 107 -5.54 -18.98 8.37
C LEU A 107 -5.77 -20.30 9.14
N GLU A 108 -6.70 -20.31 10.09
CA GLU A 108 -7.09 -21.51 10.82
C GLU A 108 -7.81 -22.52 9.93
N ALA A 109 -8.49 -22.06 8.88
CA ALA A 109 -9.09 -22.90 7.83
C ALA A 109 -8.07 -23.37 6.78
N GLY A 110 -6.78 -22.98 6.89
CA GLY A 110 -5.74 -23.36 5.94
C GLY A 110 -5.72 -22.49 4.66
N THR A 111 -6.48 -21.39 4.63
CA THR A 111 -6.54 -20.48 3.46
C THR A 111 -5.31 -19.58 3.45
N PRO A 112 -4.58 -19.45 2.32
CA PRO A 112 -3.50 -18.51 2.18
C PRO A 112 -3.99 -17.06 2.36
N VAL A 113 -3.23 -16.25 3.08
CA VAL A 113 -3.57 -14.85 3.35
C VAL A 113 -2.39 -13.94 3.01
N LEU A 114 -2.63 -12.93 2.19
CA LEU A 114 -1.76 -11.76 2.08
C LEU A 114 -2.38 -10.63 2.92
N PHE A 115 -1.66 -10.15 3.91
CA PHE A 115 -2.07 -8.97 4.68
C PHE A 115 -1.13 -7.81 4.42
N SER A 116 -1.69 -6.71 3.87
CA SER A 116 -0.96 -5.47 3.60
C SER A 116 -1.41 -4.35 4.52
N GLY A 117 -0.47 -3.60 5.07
CA GLY A 117 -0.75 -2.48 5.96
C GLY A 117 0.49 -1.66 6.27
N VAL A 118 0.35 -0.64 7.12
CA VAL A 118 1.53 0.05 7.65
C VAL A 118 2.23 -0.81 8.72
N PRO A 119 3.53 -0.60 9.00
CA PRO A 119 4.31 -1.51 9.86
C PRO A 119 3.70 -1.77 11.24
N CYS A 120 3.10 -0.74 11.85
CA CYS A 120 2.43 -0.89 13.14
C CYS A 120 1.15 -1.75 13.08
N GLN A 121 0.46 -1.81 11.92
CA GLN A 121 -0.67 -2.70 11.70
C GLN A 121 -0.20 -4.14 11.52
N ILE A 122 0.90 -4.37 10.78
CA ILE A 122 1.49 -5.71 10.63
C ILE A 122 1.98 -6.24 11.99
N ASP A 123 2.71 -5.45 12.77
CA ASP A 123 3.13 -5.87 14.13
C ASP A 123 1.91 -6.16 15.02
N GLY A 124 0.86 -5.33 14.90
CA GLY A 124 -0.42 -5.56 15.59
C GLY A 124 -1.09 -6.87 15.20
N LEU A 125 -1.15 -7.19 13.91
CA LEU A 125 -1.67 -8.46 13.41
C LEU A 125 -0.87 -9.65 13.94
N LEU A 126 0.46 -9.62 13.82
CA LEU A 126 1.32 -10.72 14.25
C LEU A 126 1.18 -10.98 15.76
N ARG A 127 1.09 -9.92 16.57
CA ARG A 127 0.82 -10.04 18.01
C ARG A 127 -0.57 -10.57 18.31
N PHE A 128 -1.59 -10.17 17.56
CA PHE A 128 -2.96 -10.66 17.70
C PHE A 128 -3.06 -12.14 17.36
N LEU A 129 -2.34 -12.60 16.33
CA LEU A 129 -2.29 -14.00 15.94
C LEU A 129 -1.56 -14.87 16.98
N GLY A 130 -0.50 -14.35 17.61
CA GLY A 130 0.23 -14.98 18.71
C GLY A 130 1.07 -16.20 18.33
N ARG A 131 1.05 -16.61 17.06
CA ARG A 131 1.86 -17.70 16.50
C ARG A 131 2.16 -17.43 15.03
N ASP A 132 3.12 -18.10 14.47
CA ASP A 132 3.39 -18.10 13.02
C ASP A 132 2.38 -18.99 12.29
N TYR A 133 2.01 -18.57 11.09
CA TYR A 133 1.17 -19.30 10.16
C TYR A 133 1.91 -19.45 8.84
N GLU A 134 2.09 -20.68 8.37
CA GLU A 134 2.82 -20.98 7.13
C GLU A 134 2.22 -20.26 5.91
N HIS A 135 0.89 -20.16 5.89
CA HIS A 135 0.12 -19.58 4.77
C HIS A 135 -0.13 -18.06 4.93
N LEU A 136 0.52 -17.38 5.90
CA LEU A 136 0.44 -15.94 6.03
C LEU A 136 1.64 -15.29 5.32
N LEU A 137 1.35 -14.43 4.36
CA LEU A 137 2.31 -13.51 3.76
C LEU A 137 1.97 -12.08 4.20
N THR A 138 2.98 -11.33 4.62
CA THR A 138 2.79 -9.96 5.11
C THR A 138 3.57 -8.96 4.27
N CYS A 139 2.94 -7.81 4.02
CA CYS A 139 3.54 -6.73 3.25
C CYS A 139 3.33 -5.41 3.97
N ASP A 140 4.40 -4.73 4.36
CA ASP A 140 4.30 -3.38 4.90
C ASP A 140 4.81 -2.32 3.92
N LEU A 141 4.72 -1.06 4.33
CA LEU A 141 5.07 0.10 3.54
C LEU A 141 6.11 0.94 4.30
N VAL A 142 6.98 1.65 3.58
CA VAL A 142 7.67 2.81 4.16
C VAL A 142 6.62 3.87 4.43
N CYS A 143 6.44 4.18 5.71
CA CYS A 143 5.31 4.97 6.19
C CYS A 143 5.78 6.31 6.73
N HIS A 144 5.36 7.40 6.09
CA HIS A 144 5.64 8.77 6.54
C HIS A 144 4.86 9.15 7.82
N GLY A 145 3.72 8.50 8.05
CA GLY A 145 2.80 8.76 9.15
C GLY A 145 1.34 8.61 8.70
N VAL A 146 0.44 8.61 9.67
CA VAL A 146 -0.99 8.37 9.45
C VAL A 146 -1.78 9.65 9.72
N PRO A 147 -2.35 10.29 8.69
CA PRO A 147 -3.18 11.49 8.83
C PRO A 147 -4.52 11.21 9.48
N SER A 148 -5.08 12.24 10.13
CA SER A 148 -6.40 12.21 10.74
C SER A 148 -7.51 12.12 9.68
N PRO A 149 -8.47 11.17 9.80
CA PRO A 149 -9.64 11.09 8.93
C PRO A 149 -10.50 12.36 8.98
N ALA A 150 -10.66 12.96 10.16
CA ALA A 150 -11.43 14.19 10.32
C ALA A 150 -10.86 15.37 9.51
N VAL A 151 -9.52 15.51 9.45
CA VAL A 151 -8.87 16.53 8.62
C VAL A 151 -9.07 16.24 7.14
N PHE A 152 -8.97 14.97 6.75
CA PHE A 152 -9.23 14.57 5.36
C PHE A 152 -10.67 14.88 4.96
N ARG A 153 -11.65 14.53 5.80
CA ARG A 153 -13.07 14.83 5.55
C ARG A 153 -13.31 16.35 5.44
N ALA A 154 -12.82 17.14 6.39
CA ALA A 154 -12.96 18.60 6.37
C ALA A 154 -12.35 19.22 5.08
N TRP A 155 -11.22 18.67 4.59
CA TRP A 155 -10.65 19.12 3.33
C TRP A 155 -11.56 18.77 2.13
N LEU A 156 -12.13 17.54 2.08
CA LEU A 156 -13.09 17.16 1.06
C LEU A 156 -14.34 18.03 1.10
N ASP A 157 -14.86 18.36 2.29
CA ASP A 157 -16.02 19.27 2.47
C ASP A 157 -15.75 20.63 1.81
N THR A 158 -14.51 21.14 1.89
CA THR A 158 -14.17 22.41 1.22
C THR A 158 -14.20 22.29 -0.32
N LEU A 159 -13.83 21.13 -0.86
CA LEU A 159 -13.88 20.88 -2.30
C LEU A 159 -15.33 20.70 -2.76
N GLU A 160 -16.13 19.95 -2.01
CA GLU A 160 -17.56 19.76 -2.27
C GLU A 160 -18.33 21.09 -2.25
N ALA A 161 -18.05 21.95 -1.26
CA ALA A 161 -18.67 23.26 -1.17
C ALA A 161 -18.30 24.17 -2.36
N ARG A 162 -17.07 24.07 -2.88
CA ARG A 162 -16.62 24.84 -4.05
C ARG A 162 -17.22 24.32 -5.35
N GLN A 163 -17.33 22.99 -5.48
CA GLN A 163 -17.86 22.34 -6.68
C GLN A 163 -19.40 22.36 -6.70
N GLY A 164 -20.05 22.40 -5.54
CA GLY A 164 -21.50 22.21 -5.42
C GLY A 164 -21.94 20.75 -5.64
N SER A 165 -21.03 19.79 -5.52
CA SER A 165 -21.26 18.36 -5.76
C SER A 165 -20.43 17.51 -4.82
N THR A 166 -20.93 16.33 -4.46
CA THR A 166 -20.25 15.41 -3.54
C THR A 166 -19.09 14.69 -4.22
N VAL A 167 -18.04 14.39 -3.44
CA VAL A 167 -16.89 13.60 -3.90
C VAL A 167 -17.32 12.16 -4.13
N ARG A 168 -16.90 11.62 -5.27
CA ARG A 168 -17.14 10.23 -5.68
C ARG A 168 -15.88 9.37 -5.60
N GLN A 169 -14.72 9.94 -5.95
CA GLN A 169 -13.45 9.22 -5.95
C GLN A 169 -12.30 10.17 -5.63
N VAL A 170 -11.31 9.68 -4.91
CA VAL A 170 -10.02 10.36 -4.68
C VAL A 170 -8.88 9.44 -5.12
N ARG A 171 -7.94 9.97 -5.89
CA ARG A 171 -6.69 9.31 -6.28
C ARG A 171 -5.53 10.17 -5.82
N PHE A 172 -4.80 9.72 -4.81
CA PHE A 172 -3.68 10.46 -4.21
C PHE A 172 -2.42 10.50 -5.08
N LYS A 173 -2.27 9.51 -5.96
CA LYS A 173 -1.16 9.41 -6.91
C LYS A 173 -1.71 9.12 -8.29
N ASP A 174 -2.28 10.14 -8.90
CA ASP A 174 -2.63 10.11 -10.31
C ASP A 174 -1.37 10.29 -11.15
N LYS A 175 -1.10 9.32 -12.03
CA LYS A 175 0.09 9.31 -12.89
C LYS A 175 -0.13 9.98 -14.25
N SER A 176 -1.22 10.73 -14.43
CA SER A 176 -1.50 11.44 -15.68
C SER A 176 -0.40 12.43 -16.10
N HIS A 177 0.41 12.87 -15.12
CA HIS A 177 1.57 13.74 -15.32
C HIS A 177 2.90 13.03 -15.00
N GLY A 178 2.89 11.69 -15.02
CA GLY A 178 4.03 10.87 -14.67
C GLY A 178 4.10 10.47 -13.18
N TRP A 179 4.90 9.46 -12.89
CA TRP A 179 5.09 8.96 -11.53
C TRP A 179 5.92 9.91 -10.66
N SER A 180 6.90 10.58 -11.23
CA SER A 180 7.79 11.53 -10.54
C SER A 180 7.08 12.80 -10.09
N HIS A 181 5.91 13.11 -10.67
CA HIS A 181 5.10 14.27 -10.35
C HIS A 181 3.70 13.84 -9.91
N PRO A 182 3.53 13.39 -8.63
CA PRO A 182 2.27 12.83 -8.17
C PRO A 182 1.19 13.92 -8.10
N TYR A 183 0.14 13.75 -8.90
CA TYR A 183 -1.06 14.56 -8.83
C TYR A 183 -2.10 13.90 -7.92
N LEU A 184 -2.89 14.75 -7.28
CA LEU A 184 -4.11 14.34 -6.60
C LEU A 184 -5.28 14.64 -7.54
N SER A 185 -6.14 13.65 -7.75
CA SER A 185 -7.34 13.78 -8.55
C SER A 185 -8.58 13.44 -7.71
N VAL A 186 -9.59 14.32 -7.75
CA VAL A 186 -10.89 14.13 -7.09
C VAL A 186 -11.97 14.21 -8.14
N THR A 187 -12.78 13.16 -8.26
CA THR A 187 -13.94 13.12 -9.16
C THR A 187 -15.20 13.33 -8.33
N PHE A 188 -16.10 14.21 -8.82
CA PHE A 188 -17.36 14.52 -8.19
C PHE A 188 -18.55 13.77 -8.82
N ALA A 189 -19.69 13.76 -8.12
CA ALA A 189 -20.89 13.06 -8.59
C ALA A 189 -21.49 13.67 -9.84
N ASP A 190 -21.30 14.97 -10.07
CA ASP A 190 -21.71 15.69 -11.28
C ASP A 190 -20.79 15.43 -12.50
N GLY A 191 -19.71 14.65 -12.32
CA GLY A 191 -18.71 14.37 -13.33
C GLY A 191 -17.57 15.39 -13.38
N GLY A 192 -17.60 16.44 -12.56
CA GLY A 192 -16.51 17.39 -12.40
C GLY A 192 -15.25 16.72 -11.86
N VAL A 193 -14.08 17.24 -12.23
CA VAL A 193 -12.79 16.72 -11.76
C VAL A 193 -11.93 17.87 -11.26
N TYR A 194 -11.44 17.72 -10.04
CA TYR A 194 -10.38 18.56 -9.49
C TYR A 194 -9.06 17.81 -9.57
N THR A 195 -8.04 18.43 -10.15
CA THR A 195 -6.70 17.83 -10.26
C THR A 195 -5.66 18.88 -9.89
N GLU A 196 -4.73 18.53 -9.01
CA GLU A 196 -3.63 19.42 -8.62
C GLU A 196 -2.40 18.60 -8.19
N ASP A 197 -1.21 19.17 -8.34
CA ASP A 197 0.02 18.63 -7.75
C ASP A 197 -0.22 18.38 -6.25
N PHE A 198 -0.01 17.14 -5.82
CA PHE A 198 -0.27 16.74 -4.43
C PHE A 198 0.43 17.66 -3.42
N ASN A 199 1.68 18.04 -3.70
CA ASN A 199 2.48 18.88 -2.81
C ASN A 199 2.02 20.36 -2.78
N ARG A 200 1.14 20.78 -3.69
CA ARG A 200 0.53 22.13 -3.70
C ARG A 200 -0.81 22.17 -3.02
N THR A 201 -1.51 21.02 -2.92
CA THR A 201 -2.78 20.97 -2.18
C THR A 201 -2.56 21.30 -0.70
N CYS A 202 -3.55 21.93 -0.05
CA CYS A 202 -3.48 22.18 1.41
C CYS A 202 -3.31 20.88 2.18
N TYR A 203 -3.99 19.79 1.76
CA TYR A 203 -3.89 18.50 2.39
C TYR A 203 -2.50 17.87 2.22
N GLY A 204 -1.97 17.83 1.00
CA GLY A 204 -0.64 17.27 0.73
C GLY A 204 0.49 18.02 1.43
N ARG A 205 0.42 19.35 1.45
CA ARG A 205 1.38 20.18 2.20
C ARG A 205 1.33 19.91 3.69
N GLY A 206 0.12 19.88 4.27
CA GLY A 206 -0.05 19.60 5.69
C GLY A 206 0.41 18.19 6.06
N PHE A 207 0.21 17.20 5.18
CA PHE A 207 0.73 15.85 5.33
C PHE A 207 2.27 15.85 5.29
N GLY A 208 2.89 16.46 4.29
CA GLY A 208 4.35 16.54 4.18
C GLY A 208 5.01 17.28 5.35
N MET A 209 4.34 18.30 5.88
CA MET A 209 4.77 19.04 7.08
C MET A 209 4.39 18.35 8.40
N GLN A 210 3.75 17.18 8.37
CA GLN A 210 3.34 16.37 9.54
C GLN A 210 2.36 17.07 10.49
N LEU A 211 1.55 18.04 10.01
CA LEU A 211 0.72 18.90 10.85
C LEU A 211 -0.46 18.20 11.52
N PHE A 212 -0.93 17.08 10.95
CA PHE A 212 -2.14 16.38 11.43
C PHE A 212 -1.98 14.84 11.44
N LEU A 213 -0.73 14.39 11.63
CA LEU A 213 -0.46 12.96 11.85
C LEU A 213 -0.89 12.55 13.25
N ARG A 214 -1.13 11.25 13.43
CA ARG A 214 -1.39 10.70 14.78
C ARG A 214 -0.21 10.98 15.71
N PRO A 215 -0.47 11.34 16.99
CA PRO A 215 0.61 11.61 17.95
C PRO A 215 1.62 10.45 18.09
N ALA A 216 1.13 9.19 17.96
CA ALA A 216 1.99 8.02 17.99
C ALA A 216 3.00 7.95 16.84
N CYS A 217 2.75 8.65 15.71
CA CYS A 217 3.69 8.69 14.59
C CYS A 217 4.94 9.52 14.90
N ALA A 218 4.85 10.51 15.78
CA ALA A 218 6.01 11.34 16.19
C ALA A 218 7.08 10.55 16.97
N VAL A 219 6.69 9.42 17.57
CA VAL A 219 7.59 8.52 18.34
C VAL A 219 7.53 7.09 17.76
N CYS A 220 7.42 6.98 16.45
CA CYS A 220 7.23 5.71 15.78
C CYS A 220 8.46 4.81 15.90
N LYS A 221 8.29 3.61 16.43
CA LYS A 221 9.37 2.63 16.58
C LYS A 221 9.73 1.87 15.29
N TYR A 222 8.97 2.10 14.23
CA TYR A 222 9.15 1.41 12.93
C TYR A 222 9.90 2.28 11.90
N THR A 223 10.49 3.39 12.32
CA THR A 223 11.38 4.22 11.51
C THR A 223 12.78 3.61 11.44
N SER A 224 12.87 2.41 10.90
CA SER A 224 14.13 1.69 10.75
C SER A 224 14.04 0.67 9.64
N VAL A 225 15.17 0.11 9.23
CA VAL A 225 15.23 -1.02 8.28
C VAL A 225 14.82 -2.35 8.91
N SER A 226 14.64 -2.38 10.24
CA SER A 226 14.14 -3.56 10.94
C SER A 226 12.62 -3.65 10.77
N ARG A 227 12.14 -4.63 10.01
CA ARG A 227 10.75 -4.72 9.54
C ARG A 227 10.02 -5.93 10.12
N PRO A 228 8.72 -5.80 10.48
CA PRO A 228 7.92 -6.91 10.95
C PRO A 228 7.34 -7.78 9.81
N ALA A 229 7.27 -7.25 8.58
CA ALA A 229 6.64 -7.91 7.45
C ALA A 229 7.64 -8.74 6.62
N ASP A 230 7.12 -9.66 5.80
CA ASP A 230 7.92 -10.42 4.82
C ASP A 230 8.46 -9.53 3.71
N PHE A 231 7.68 -8.51 3.32
CA PHE A 231 8.07 -7.50 2.33
C PHE A 231 7.83 -6.09 2.85
N THR A 232 8.69 -5.15 2.45
CA THR A 232 8.45 -3.71 2.59
C THR A 232 8.44 -3.06 1.22
N LEU A 233 7.40 -2.26 0.95
CA LEU A 233 7.23 -1.55 -0.32
C LEU A 233 7.31 -0.04 -0.12
N ALA A 234 7.89 0.63 -1.11
CA ALA A 234 7.81 2.08 -1.26
C ALA A 234 7.92 2.47 -2.74
N ASP A 235 7.76 3.76 -3.02
CA ASP A 235 8.32 4.34 -4.24
C ASP A 235 9.84 4.37 -4.13
N TYR A 236 10.55 4.14 -5.21
CA TYR A 236 12.01 4.24 -5.18
C TYR A 236 12.48 5.68 -5.35
N TRP A 237 12.23 6.52 -4.33
CA TRP A 237 12.78 7.88 -4.32
C TRP A 237 14.30 7.81 -4.14
N GLY A 238 15.02 8.66 -4.83
CA GLY A 238 16.50 8.67 -4.74
C GLY A 238 17.21 7.61 -5.57
N LEU A 239 16.50 6.83 -6.39
CA LEU A 239 17.13 5.95 -7.37
C LEU A 239 18.03 6.76 -8.30
N ASP A 240 19.31 6.39 -8.40
CA ASP A 240 20.31 7.10 -9.20
C ASP A 240 19.76 7.49 -10.58
N PRO A 241 19.69 8.78 -10.92
CA PRO A 241 19.19 9.22 -12.22
C PRO A 241 20.00 8.68 -13.39
N ALA A 242 21.30 8.42 -13.21
CA ALA A 242 22.20 7.89 -14.23
C ALA A 242 22.01 6.37 -14.48
N LEU A 243 21.30 5.68 -13.58
CA LEU A 243 21.03 4.25 -13.78
C LEU A 243 20.08 4.06 -14.96
N GLU A 244 20.56 3.47 -16.04
CA GLU A 244 19.71 3.09 -17.15
C GLU A 244 18.83 1.89 -16.78
N LEU A 245 17.51 2.06 -16.92
CA LEU A 245 16.55 0.97 -16.76
C LEU A 245 15.99 0.58 -18.14
N PRO A 246 15.71 -0.70 -18.38
CA PRO A 246 15.13 -1.17 -19.64
C PRO A 246 13.64 -0.80 -19.77
N VAL A 247 13.14 0.12 -18.95
CA VAL A 247 11.75 0.56 -18.87
C VAL A 247 11.68 2.05 -18.59
N GLU A 248 10.57 2.67 -18.98
CA GLU A 248 10.28 4.05 -18.69
C GLU A 248 10.06 4.26 -17.18
N ARG A 249 10.94 5.03 -16.53
CA ARG A 249 10.89 5.27 -15.08
C ARG A 249 9.58 5.92 -14.64
N ASP A 250 9.06 6.82 -15.45
CA ASP A 250 7.90 7.63 -15.10
C ASP A 250 6.57 6.86 -15.07
N LYS A 251 6.59 5.59 -15.47
CA LYS A 251 5.51 4.64 -15.20
C LYS A 251 5.56 4.03 -13.79
N GLY A 252 6.61 4.31 -13.02
CA GLY A 252 6.79 3.91 -11.62
C GLY A 252 7.82 2.80 -11.42
N VAL A 253 8.64 2.95 -10.40
CA VAL A 253 9.60 1.95 -9.92
C VAL A 253 9.39 1.76 -8.42
N SER A 254 9.08 0.54 -8.00
CA SER A 254 8.95 0.21 -6.58
C SER A 254 10.31 -0.02 -5.95
N MET A 255 10.51 0.50 -4.74
CA MET A 255 11.49 -0.04 -3.82
C MET A 255 10.88 -1.26 -3.13
N VAL A 256 11.55 -2.40 -3.19
CA VAL A 256 11.13 -3.64 -2.53
C VAL A 256 12.24 -4.11 -1.62
N LEU A 257 11.94 -4.28 -0.34
CA LEU A 257 12.80 -4.97 0.60
C LEU A 257 12.23 -6.37 0.84
N VAL A 258 13.08 -7.38 0.71
CA VAL A 258 12.73 -8.78 0.99
C VAL A 258 13.27 -9.12 2.37
N ASN A 259 12.37 -9.16 3.36
CA ASN A 259 12.78 -9.16 4.76
C ASN A 259 12.95 -10.57 5.33
N SER A 260 12.10 -11.54 4.94
CA SER A 260 12.07 -12.88 5.52
C SER A 260 12.48 -13.98 4.54
N ALA A 261 12.72 -15.19 5.06
CA ALA A 261 12.95 -16.37 4.23
C ALA A 261 11.71 -16.74 3.39
N ARG A 262 10.49 -16.60 3.96
CA ARG A 262 9.22 -16.79 3.26
C ARG A 262 9.08 -15.78 2.12
N GLY A 263 9.32 -14.50 2.39
CA GLY A 263 9.32 -13.45 1.36
C GLY A 263 10.31 -13.75 0.24
N ARG A 264 11.50 -14.25 0.56
CA ARG A 264 12.52 -14.61 -0.44
C ARG A 264 12.06 -15.74 -1.36
N ALA A 265 11.40 -16.77 -0.83
CA ALA A 265 10.86 -17.87 -1.63
C ALA A 265 9.80 -17.35 -2.63
N VAL A 266 8.85 -16.55 -2.16
CA VAL A 266 7.80 -15.95 -3.00
C VAL A 266 8.42 -14.98 -4.04
N PHE A 267 9.42 -14.19 -3.65
CA PHE A 267 10.11 -13.27 -4.55
C PHE A 267 10.80 -14.03 -5.70
N GLN A 268 11.45 -15.14 -5.40
CA GLN A 268 12.08 -16.00 -6.40
C GLN A 268 11.04 -16.62 -7.35
N GLU A 269 9.93 -17.11 -6.83
CA GLU A 269 8.83 -17.68 -7.62
C GLU A 269 8.24 -16.64 -8.58
N LEU A 270 8.07 -15.41 -8.13
CA LEU A 270 7.51 -14.32 -8.93
C LEU A 270 8.51 -13.67 -9.90
N SER A 271 9.79 -13.99 -9.81
CA SER A 271 10.86 -13.35 -10.61
C SER A 271 10.62 -13.32 -12.13
N PRO A 272 9.94 -14.29 -12.78
CA PRO A 272 9.63 -14.20 -14.21
C PRO A 272 8.60 -13.11 -14.57
N ARG A 273 7.91 -12.53 -13.59
CA ARG A 273 6.81 -11.57 -13.79
C ARG A 273 7.21 -10.12 -13.58
N PHE A 274 8.47 -9.84 -13.22
CA PHE A 274 8.97 -8.50 -13.00
C PHE A 274 10.41 -8.34 -13.43
N GLY A 275 10.80 -7.12 -13.77
CA GLY A 275 12.20 -6.74 -13.89
C GLY A 275 12.68 -6.09 -12.61
N GLN A 276 13.96 -6.24 -12.30
CA GLN A 276 14.58 -5.64 -11.12
C GLN A 276 16.05 -5.31 -11.32
N VAL A 277 16.53 -4.39 -10.49
CA VAL A 277 17.96 -4.12 -10.26
C VAL A 277 18.17 -4.09 -8.75
N GLU A 278 19.10 -4.93 -8.26
CA GLU A 278 19.51 -4.88 -6.85
C GLU A 278 20.33 -3.63 -6.58
N ARG A 279 20.05 -2.98 -5.43
CA ARG A 279 20.67 -1.72 -5.03
C ARG A 279 21.14 -1.80 -3.58
N PRO A 280 22.17 -1.03 -3.21
CA PRO A 280 22.57 -0.89 -1.81
C PRO A 280 21.40 -0.42 -0.94
N LEU A 281 21.28 -0.98 0.25
CA LEU A 281 20.22 -0.61 1.19
C LEU A 281 20.32 0.88 1.60
N GLU A 282 21.56 1.40 1.70
CA GLU A 282 21.84 2.78 2.06
C GLU A 282 21.27 3.76 1.03
N GLU A 283 21.29 3.44 -0.26
CA GLU A 283 20.68 4.25 -1.32
C GLU A 283 19.17 4.35 -1.13
N ALA A 284 18.53 3.20 -0.86
CA ALA A 284 17.09 3.13 -0.64
C ALA A 284 16.66 3.92 0.60
N VAL A 285 17.44 3.83 1.69
CA VAL A 285 17.19 4.58 2.93
C VAL A 285 17.38 6.07 2.72
N ALA A 286 18.44 6.49 2.02
CA ALA A 286 18.70 7.92 1.75
C ALA A 286 17.56 8.59 0.97
N GLY A 287 16.92 7.87 0.05
CA GLY A 287 15.80 8.36 -0.73
C GLY A 287 14.43 8.28 -0.03
N ASN A 288 14.35 7.55 1.08
CA ASN A 288 13.11 7.32 1.85
C ASN A 288 13.39 7.52 3.35
N PRO A 289 13.68 8.74 3.81
CA PRO A 289 14.06 9.06 5.17
C PRO A 289 12.94 8.80 6.20
#